data_5fcc2c4339ae85f2e8a168844f1dd68f
#
_entry.id   5fcc2c4339ae85f2e8a168844f1dd68f
#
_cell.length_a   1.000
_cell.length_b   1.000
_cell.length_c   1.000
_cell.angle_alpha   90.00
_cell.angle_beta   90.00
_cell.angle_gamma   90.00
#
_symmetry.space_group_name_H-M   'P 1'
#
loop_
_entity.id
_entity.type
_entity.pdbx_description
1 polymer ?
#
loop_
_entity_poly.entity_id
_entity_poly.type
_entity_poly.pdbx_seq_one_letter_code
_entity_poly.pdbx_strand_id
1 'polypeptide(L)'
;AESRLPAEVIQNGISVEKQAPSQLMTLCLTSTDPKFDEIYLSNFATINVLDVIRRIPGVGRVSNIGSRYYAMQIWAQPDKLANFGLTVQDLQNALKDQNRESAAGVLGQQPVQGLDITIPITTQGRLSTVGQFEDIVVRANANGSIIRLKDVARVSLEASSYNTESGINGENAAVLGIYMLPGANAMEVAERVKEAMDEISKNFPEGLSYEIPFDMTTYISESIHEVYKTLFEALVLVVLVVYLSLQSWRATLIPVVAVPI
;
A
#
# COMPACT_ATOMS: atom_id res chain seq x y z
N ALA A 1 19.25 14.13 -11.70
CA ALA A 1 19.13 12.73 -12.12
C ALA A 1 18.10 12.55 -13.24
N GLU A 2 16.99 13.27 -13.22
CA GLU A 2 15.89 13.17 -14.21
C GLU A 2 16.35 13.42 -15.65
N SER A 3 17.24 14.35 -15.89
CA SER A 3 17.73 14.70 -17.23
C SER A 3 18.53 13.60 -17.95
N ARG A 4 18.82 12.49 -17.28
CA ARG A 4 19.55 11.33 -17.82
C ARG A 4 18.66 10.12 -18.08
N LEU A 5 17.37 10.24 -17.79
CA LEU A 5 16.43 9.12 -17.90
C LEU A 5 15.65 9.22 -19.21
N PRO A 6 15.27 8.07 -19.82
CA PRO A 6 14.39 8.04 -20.98
C PRO A 6 13.04 8.72 -20.70
N ALA A 7 12.44 9.29 -21.73
CA ALA A 7 11.16 10.02 -21.61
C ALA A 7 10.02 9.15 -21.05
N GLU A 8 10.01 7.87 -21.38
CA GLU A 8 9.01 6.91 -20.87
C GLU A 8 9.11 6.72 -19.36
N VAL A 9 10.32 6.74 -18.79
CA VAL A 9 10.54 6.61 -17.35
C VAL A 9 10.08 7.88 -16.63
N ILE A 10 10.32 9.05 -17.23
CA ILE A 10 9.89 10.35 -16.67
C ILE A 10 8.36 10.45 -16.68
N GLN A 11 7.69 9.95 -17.72
CA GLN A 11 6.22 9.96 -17.83
C GLN A 11 5.54 9.07 -16.79
N ASN A 12 6.16 7.95 -16.42
CA ASN A 12 5.65 7.03 -15.39
C ASN A 12 5.94 7.52 -13.97
N GLY A 13 6.77 8.55 -13.82
CA GLY A 13 7.23 9.06 -12.53
C GLY A 13 8.37 8.24 -11.95
N ILE A 14 9.16 8.88 -11.08
CA ILE A 14 10.27 8.25 -10.37
C ILE A 14 10.00 8.37 -8.88
N SER A 15 9.89 7.24 -8.21
CA SER A 15 9.80 7.18 -6.75
C SER A 15 11.12 6.70 -6.17
N VAL A 16 11.65 7.44 -5.20
CA VAL A 16 12.85 7.05 -4.46
C VAL A 16 12.48 6.89 -3.00
N GLU A 17 12.59 5.67 -2.50
CA GLU A 17 12.26 5.34 -1.12
C GLU A 17 13.50 4.84 -0.38
N LYS A 18 13.66 5.28 0.87
CA LYS A 18 14.73 4.81 1.74
C LYS A 18 14.19 3.69 2.61
N GLN A 19 14.68 2.47 2.40
CA GLN A 19 14.27 1.29 3.16
C GLN A 19 15.45 0.36 3.42
N ALA A 20 15.35 -0.48 4.45
CA ALA A 20 16.24 -1.62 4.62
C ALA A 20 15.95 -2.68 3.53
N PRO A 21 16.96 -3.48 3.11
CA PRO A 21 16.77 -4.52 2.10
C PRO A 21 15.86 -5.65 2.58
N SER A 22 15.84 -5.91 3.88
CA SER A 22 15.05 -7.00 4.49
C SER A 22 13.66 -6.51 4.87
N GLN A 23 12.67 -7.34 4.62
CA GLN A 23 11.32 -7.15 5.11
C GLN A 23 11.27 -7.39 6.61
N LEU A 24 10.61 -6.50 7.35
CA LEU A 24 10.43 -6.63 8.80
C LEU A 24 9.35 -7.63 9.13
N MET A 25 8.18 -7.45 8.52
CA MET A 25 7.03 -8.34 8.71
C MET A 25 6.09 -8.31 7.50
N THR A 26 5.29 -9.36 7.40
CA THR A 26 4.16 -9.46 6.46
C THR A 26 2.88 -9.39 7.26
N LEU A 27 1.97 -8.55 6.81
CA LEU A 27 0.63 -8.44 7.35
C LEU A 27 -0.37 -8.85 6.26
N CYS A 28 -1.29 -9.75 6.58
CA CYS A 28 -2.33 -10.21 5.68
C CYS A 28 -3.69 -9.82 6.23
N LEU A 29 -4.54 -9.19 5.40
CA LEU A 29 -5.95 -9.01 5.69
C LEU A 29 -6.72 -10.11 4.97
N THR A 30 -7.54 -10.82 5.72
CA THR A 30 -8.37 -11.93 5.24
C THR A 30 -9.83 -11.68 5.59
N SER A 31 -10.74 -12.32 4.86
CA SER A 31 -12.16 -12.28 5.18
C SER A 31 -12.79 -13.64 5.03
N THR A 32 -13.67 -13.97 5.96
CA THR A 32 -14.56 -15.15 5.89
C THR A 32 -15.88 -14.85 5.17
N ASP A 33 -16.19 -13.57 4.91
CA ASP A 33 -17.41 -13.16 4.20
C ASP A 33 -17.12 -13.06 2.69
N PRO A 34 -17.82 -13.84 1.84
CA PRO A 34 -17.69 -13.79 0.39
C PRO A 34 -17.95 -12.42 -0.27
N LYS A 35 -18.54 -11.48 0.46
CA LYS A 35 -18.78 -10.12 -0.01
C LYS A 35 -17.49 -9.31 -0.15
N PHE A 36 -16.45 -9.67 0.61
CA PHE A 36 -15.17 -9.00 0.59
C PHE A 36 -14.22 -9.75 -0.33
N ASP A 37 -14.30 -9.41 -1.61
CA ASP A 37 -13.40 -9.96 -2.62
C ASP A 37 -11.97 -9.42 -2.46
N GLU A 38 -11.03 -9.99 -3.21
CA GLU A 38 -9.63 -9.59 -3.18
C GLU A 38 -9.41 -8.11 -3.51
N ILE A 39 -10.24 -7.55 -4.41
CA ILE A 39 -10.14 -6.14 -4.80
C ILE A 39 -10.54 -5.26 -3.62
N TYR A 40 -11.64 -5.63 -2.94
CA TYR A 40 -12.08 -4.93 -1.74
C TYR A 40 -11.02 -4.97 -0.64
N LEU A 41 -10.48 -6.17 -0.33
CA LEU A 41 -9.45 -6.35 0.69
C LEU A 41 -8.20 -5.49 0.39
N SER A 42 -7.73 -5.52 -0.86
CA SER A 42 -6.59 -4.75 -1.30
C SER A 42 -6.83 -3.24 -1.22
N ASN A 43 -8.02 -2.78 -1.61
CA ASN A 43 -8.39 -1.37 -1.52
C ASN A 43 -8.56 -0.92 -0.06
N PHE A 44 -9.21 -1.73 0.77
CA PHE A 44 -9.35 -1.49 2.20
C PHE A 44 -8.01 -1.41 2.90
N ALA A 45 -7.11 -2.36 2.62
CA ALA A 45 -5.74 -2.37 3.13
C ALA A 45 -4.98 -1.08 2.77
N THR A 46 -5.15 -0.61 1.54
CA THR A 46 -4.47 0.60 1.06
C THR A 46 -4.98 1.86 1.74
N ILE A 47 -6.28 2.01 1.89
CA ILE A 47 -6.91 3.23 2.42
C ILE A 47 -6.81 3.30 3.95
N ASN A 48 -7.10 2.18 4.64
CA ASN A 48 -7.29 2.19 6.09
C ASN A 48 -6.07 1.73 6.87
N VAL A 49 -5.20 0.90 6.28
CA VAL A 49 -4.09 0.27 6.99
C VAL A 49 -2.74 0.83 6.55
N LEU A 50 -2.47 0.81 5.25
CA LEU A 50 -1.16 1.17 4.69
C LEU A 50 -0.73 2.59 5.09
N ASP A 51 -1.63 3.56 4.99
CA ASP A 51 -1.32 4.97 5.30
C ASP A 51 -1.06 5.20 6.80
N VAL A 52 -1.70 4.43 7.68
CA VAL A 52 -1.46 4.51 9.11
C VAL A 52 -0.10 3.92 9.47
N ILE A 53 0.18 2.70 8.96
CA ILE A 53 1.45 2.01 9.23
C ILE A 53 2.64 2.82 8.67
N ARG A 54 2.50 3.41 7.49
CA ARG A 54 3.56 4.24 6.86
C ARG A 54 3.99 5.43 7.73
N ARG A 55 3.11 5.94 8.58
CA ARG A 55 3.40 7.08 9.48
C ARG A 55 4.11 6.68 10.77
N ILE A 56 4.23 5.38 11.05
CA ILE A 56 4.90 4.89 12.26
C ILE A 56 6.40 5.20 12.17
N PRO A 57 6.99 5.85 13.20
CA PRO A 57 8.42 6.12 13.22
C PRO A 57 9.24 4.83 13.12
N GLY A 58 10.20 4.81 12.19
CA GLY A 58 11.05 3.65 11.92
C GLY A 58 10.57 2.78 10.76
N VAL A 59 9.33 2.92 10.30
CA VAL A 59 8.84 2.32 9.06
C VAL A 59 9.41 3.10 7.87
N GLY A 60 10.05 2.40 6.93
CA GLY A 60 10.63 2.98 5.73
C GLY A 60 9.70 2.88 4.53
N ARG A 61 9.07 1.72 4.36
CA ARG A 61 8.13 1.45 3.27
C ARG A 61 7.08 0.45 3.70
N VAL A 62 5.88 0.65 3.21
CA VAL A 62 4.81 -0.36 3.22
C VAL A 62 4.40 -0.61 1.77
N SER A 63 4.44 -1.86 1.34
CA SER A 63 4.12 -2.29 -0.01
C SER A 63 2.93 -3.23 0.02
N ASN A 64 1.89 -2.93 -0.75
CA ASN A 64 0.80 -3.87 -0.97
C ASN A 64 1.22 -4.83 -2.10
N ILE A 65 1.51 -6.08 -1.73
CA ILE A 65 2.03 -7.13 -2.62
C ILE A 65 0.84 -7.79 -3.30
N GLY A 66 0.86 -7.85 -4.64
CA GLY A 66 -0.27 -8.39 -5.42
C GLY A 66 -1.50 -7.48 -5.41
N SER A 67 -1.31 -6.18 -5.15
CA SER A 67 -2.43 -5.24 -5.02
C SER A 67 -3.29 -5.15 -6.27
N ARG A 68 -4.60 -5.21 -6.07
CA ARG A 68 -5.62 -4.93 -7.07
C ARG A 68 -6.42 -3.72 -6.63
N TYR A 69 -6.39 -2.67 -7.43
CA TYR A 69 -7.17 -1.45 -7.17
C TYR A 69 -8.38 -1.41 -8.09
N TYR A 70 -9.45 -0.80 -7.64
CA TYR A 70 -10.57 -0.50 -8.52
C TYR A 70 -10.14 0.47 -9.63
N ALA A 71 -10.45 0.10 -10.85
CA ALA A 71 -10.25 0.94 -12.03
C ALA A 71 -11.44 0.83 -12.99
N MET A 72 -11.70 1.91 -13.72
CA MET A 72 -12.63 1.86 -14.83
C MET A 72 -11.97 1.14 -16.00
N GLN A 73 -12.37 -0.11 -16.23
CA GLN A 73 -11.93 -0.89 -17.37
C GLN A 73 -12.79 -0.57 -18.57
N ILE A 74 -12.13 -0.24 -19.67
CA ILE A 74 -12.78 0.10 -20.95
C ILE A 74 -12.38 -0.95 -21.98
N TRP A 75 -13.30 -1.87 -22.25
CA TRP A 75 -13.12 -2.96 -23.19
C TRP A 75 -13.58 -2.52 -24.55
N ALA A 76 -12.66 -2.00 -25.37
CA ALA A 76 -12.94 -1.59 -26.73
C ALA A 76 -13.39 -2.79 -27.58
N GLN A 77 -14.44 -2.60 -28.41
CA GLN A 77 -14.98 -3.61 -29.32
C GLN A 77 -14.49 -3.31 -30.74
N PRO A 78 -13.50 -4.06 -31.26
CA PRO A 78 -12.86 -3.75 -32.54
C PRO A 78 -13.84 -3.67 -33.71
N ASP A 79 -14.82 -4.59 -33.78
CA ASP A 79 -15.82 -4.63 -34.84
C ASP A 79 -16.68 -3.36 -34.85
N LYS A 80 -17.09 -2.88 -33.68
CA LYS A 80 -17.85 -1.63 -33.57
C LYS A 80 -17.01 -0.41 -33.92
N LEU A 81 -15.75 -0.38 -33.46
CA LEU A 81 -14.82 0.69 -33.81
C LEU A 81 -14.65 0.77 -35.36
N ALA A 82 -14.43 -0.37 -36.01
CA ALA A 82 -14.31 -0.45 -37.44
C ALA A 82 -15.56 0.05 -38.17
N ASN A 83 -16.77 -0.35 -37.72
CA ASN A 83 -18.04 0.07 -38.29
C ASN A 83 -18.25 1.59 -38.22
N PHE A 84 -17.76 2.25 -37.16
CA PHE A 84 -17.83 3.70 -37.03
C PHE A 84 -16.61 4.43 -37.57
N GLY A 85 -15.62 3.72 -38.12
CA GLY A 85 -14.37 4.29 -38.60
C GLY A 85 -13.58 5.00 -37.49
N LEU A 86 -13.59 4.40 -36.27
CA LEU A 86 -12.91 4.89 -35.07
C LEU A 86 -11.67 4.03 -34.78
N THR A 87 -10.68 4.65 -34.19
CA THR A 87 -9.46 3.99 -33.72
C THR A 87 -9.43 3.96 -32.17
N VAL A 88 -8.57 3.13 -31.60
CA VAL A 88 -8.34 3.13 -30.15
C VAL A 88 -7.78 4.47 -29.68
N GLN A 89 -7.03 5.15 -30.54
CA GLN A 89 -6.48 6.48 -30.25
C GLN A 89 -7.60 7.54 -30.09
N ASP A 90 -8.67 7.44 -30.87
CA ASP A 90 -9.83 8.33 -30.74
C ASP A 90 -10.50 8.17 -29.38
N LEU A 91 -10.62 6.92 -28.91
CA LEU A 91 -11.12 6.62 -27.55
C LEU A 91 -10.22 7.21 -26.46
N GLN A 92 -8.91 7.03 -26.60
CA GLN A 92 -7.95 7.57 -25.63
C GLN A 92 -7.98 9.09 -25.58
N ASN A 93 -8.09 9.74 -26.72
CA ASN A 93 -8.20 11.20 -26.80
C ASN A 93 -9.50 11.69 -26.15
N ALA A 94 -10.64 11.06 -26.45
CA ALA A 94 -11.93 11.41 -25.87
C ALA A 94 -11.93 11.26 -24.33
N LEU A 95 -11.34 10.18 -23.83
CA LEU A 95 -11.16 9.95 -22.39
C LEU A 95 -10.28 11.02 -21.75
N LYS A 96 -9.13 11.32 -22.35
CA LYS A 96 -8.19 12.31 -21.85
C LYS A 96 -8.79 13.71 -21.82
N ASP A 97 -9.60 14.06 -22.80
CA ASP A 97 -10.21 15.40 -22.91
C ASP A 97 -11.39 15.60 -21.96
N GLN A 98 -12.20 14.55 -21.71
CA GLN A 98 -13.41 14.66 -20.91
C GLN A 98 -13.24 14.17 -19.46
N ASN A 99 -12.21 13.38 -19.16
CA ASN A 99 -11.91 12.93 -17.80
C ASN A 99 -10.74 13.71 -17.17
N ARG A 100 -10.85 15.02 -17.17
CA ARG A 100 -9.86 15.93 -16.56
C ARG A 100 -10.51 16.93 -15.62
N GLU A 101 -9.78 17.31 -14.62
CA GLU A 101 -10.14 18.41 -13.74
C GLU A 101 -9.77 19.71 -14.42
N SER A 102 -10.74 20.59 -14.59
CA SER A 102 -10.53 21.93 -15.17
C SER A 102 -10.86 22.99 -14.13
N ALA A 103 -9.90 23.87 -13.87
CA ALA A 103 -10.16 25.07 -13.08
C ALA A 103 -10.98 26.05 -13.93
N ALA A 104 -12.25 26.27 -13.56
CA ALA A 104 -13.14 27.17 -14.30
C ALA A 104 -12.96 28.65 -13.94
N GLY A 105 -12.07 28.96 -12.98
CA GLY A 105 -11.82 30.35 -12.55
C GLY A 105 -12.81 30.83 -11.48
N VAL A 106 -12.85 32.14 -11.31
CA VAL A 106 -13.63 32.81 -10.27
C VAL A 106 -14.39 33.94 -10.91
N LEU A 107 -15.70 34.04 -10.68
CA LEU A 107 -16.52 35.18 -11.06
C LEU A 107 -16.33 36.33 -10.05
N GLY A 108 -16.20 37.56 -10.53
CA GLY A 108 -16.09 38.74 -9.67
C GLY A 108 -14.67 39.04 -9.19
N GLN A 109 -13.63 38.41 -9.78
CA GLN A 109 -12.24 38.73 -9.49
C GLN A 109 -11.90 40.12 -10.08
N GLN A 110 -11.22 40.96 -9.30
CA GLN A 110 -10.76 42.26 -9.79
C GLN A 110 -9.91 42.09 -11.08
N PRO A 111 -10.05 42.99 -12.08
CA PRO A 111 -10.48 44.41 -11.93
C PRO A 111 -11.97 44.73 -12.22
N VAL A 112 -12.88 43.78 -12.05
CA VAL A 112 -14.33 44.07 -12.24
C VAL A 112 -14.82 44.97 -11.12
N GLN A 113 -15.18 46.21 -11.46
CA GLN A 113 -15.70 47.20 -10.48
C GLN A 113 -17.15 46.87 -10.12
N GLY A 114 -17.48 46.94 -8.81
CA GLY A 114 -18.84 46.86 -8.30
C GLY A 114 -19.31 45.49 -7.83
N LEU A 115 -18.44 44.50 -7.76
CA LEU A 115 -18.72 43.20 -7.14
C LEU A 115 -17.80 42.97 -5.94
N ASP A 116 -18.39 43.01 -4.74
CA ASP A 116 -17.67 42.73 -3.48
C ASP A 116 -17.62 41.23 -3.13
N ILE A 117 -18.17 40.37 -4.00
CA ILE A 117 -18.27 38.94 -3.78
C ILE A 117 -17.58 38.19 -4.93
N THR A 118 -16.62 37.34 -4.59
CA THR A 118 -15.98 36.38 -5.51
C THR A 118 -16.64 35.02 -5.38
N ILE A 119 -17.14 34.49 -6.49
CA ILE A 119 -17.79 33.16 -6.55
C ILE A 119 -16.89 32.24 -7.33
N PRO A 120 -16.30 31.21 -6.68
CA PRO A 120 -15.54 30.16 -7.41
C PRO A 120 -16.50 29.37 -8.29
N ILE A 121 -16.14 29.19 -9.57
CA ILE A 121 -16.86 28.30 -10.47
C ILE A 121 -16.24 26.91 -10.33
N THR A 122 -17.00 25.96 -9.79
CA THR A 122 -16.64 24.55 -9.78
C THR A 122 -17.19 23.88 -11.03
N THR A 123 -16.32 23.26 -11.81
CA THR A 123 -16.73 22.36 -12.90
C THR A 123 -16.83 20.93 -12.37
N GLN A 124 -17.52 20.08 -13.12
CA GLN A 124 -17.49 18.65 -12.88
C GLN A 124 -16.03 18.18 -12.90
N GLY A 125 -15.59 17.54 -11.80
CA GLY A 125 -14.27 16.96 -11.68
C GLY A 125 -14.08 15.70 -12.55
N ARG A 126 -13.12 14.86 -12.18
CA ARG A 126 -12.94 13.56 -12.85
C ARG A 126 -14.20 12.72 -12.74
N LEU A 127 -14.46 11.96 -13.79
CA LEU A 127 -15.58 11.03 -13.82
C LEU A 127 -15.34 9.89 -12.81
N SER A 128 -16.40 9.49 -12.09
CA SER A 128 -16.31 8.52 -11.01
C SER A 128 -17.25 7.33 -11.15
N THR A 129 -18.28 7.43 -12.00
CA THR A 129 -19.25 6.36 -12.18
C THR A 129 -19.22 5.77 -13.58
N VAL A 130 -19.57 4.49 -13.71
CA VAL A 130 -19.65 3.77 -14.99
C VAL A 130 -20.50 4.54 -15.99
N GLY A 131 -21.68 5.01 -15.59
CA GLY A 131 -22.56 5.75 -16.49
C GLY A 131 -21.97 7.05 -17.01
N GLN A 132 -21.19 7.78 -16.21
CA GLN A 132 -20.48 8.98 -16.66
C GLN A 132 -19.43 8.65 -17.74
N PHE A 133 -18.71 7.53 -17.58
CA PHE A 133 -17.76 7.07 -18.59
C PHE A 133 -18.47 6.59 -19.86
N GLU A 134 -19.57 5.86 -19.74
CA GLU A 134 -20.39 5.39 -20.87
C GLU A 134 -20.91 6.54 -21.74
N ASP A 135 -21.22 7.68 -21.12
CA ASP A 135 -21.74 8.86 -21.79
C ASP A 135 -20.67 9.77 -22.43
N ILE A 136 -19.38 9.45 -22.27
CA ILE A 136 -18.29 10.17 -22.97
C ILE A 136 -18.57 10.20 -24.47
N VAL A 137 -18.50 11.39 -25.07
CA VAL A 137 -18.66 11.58 -26.51
C VAL A 137 -17.34 11.27 -27.23
N VAL A 138 -17.32 10.21 -28.02
CA VAL A 138 -16.13 9.84 -28.82
C VAL A 138 -16.09 10.63 -30.12
N ARG A 139 -17.24 10.79 -30.79
CA ARG A 139 -17.37 11.57 -32.03
C ARG A 139 -18.75 12.21 -32.13
N ALA A 140 -18.76 13.45 -32.57
CA ALA A 140 -19.95 14.14 -33.02
C ALA A 140 -19.86 14.33 -34.57
N ASN A 141 -20.82 13.81 -35.28
CA ASN A 141 -20.87 13.90 -36.72
C ASN A 141 -21.59 15.18 -37.20
N ALA A 142 -21.28 15.66 -38.40
CA ALA A 142 -21.90 16.86 -38.96
C ALA A 142 -23.44 16.75 -39.14
N ASN A 143 -23.97 15.53 -39.22
CA ASN A 143 -25.40 15.26 -39.31
C ASN A 143 -26.13 15.29 -37.94
N GLY A 144 -25.43 15.66 -36.86
CA GLY A 144 -25.96 15.70 -35.48
C GLY A 144 -25.95 14.36 -34.74
N SER A 145 -25.52 13.26 -35.38
CA SER A 145 -25.38 11.98 -34.66
C SER A 145 -24.15 12.00 -33.75
N ILE A 146 -24.31 11.47 -32.54
CA ILE A 146 -23.28 11.41 -31.52
C ILE A 146 -22.96 9.95 -31.25
N ILE A 147 -21.68 9.61 -31.29
CA ILE A 147 -21.18 8.27 -30.91
C ILE A 147 -20.61 8.40 -29.51
N ARG A 148 -21.15 7.62 -28.57
CA ARG A 148 -20.69 7.59 -27.18
C ARG A 148 -19.80 6.37 -26.92
N LEU A 149 -19.08 6.40 -25.81
CA LEU A 149 -18.19 5.32 -25.41
C LEU A 149 -18.92 3.97 -25.29
N LYS A 150 -20.15 3.95 -24.75
CA LYS A 150 -20.99 2.76 -24.64
C LYS A 150 -21.35 2.11 -25.99
N ASP A 151 -21.32 2.87 -27.08
CA ASP A 151 -21.64 2.36 -28.42
C ASP A 151 -20.49 1.51 -29.00
N VAL A 152 -19.24 1.76 -28.55
CA VAL A 152 -18.03 1.16 -29.10
C VAL A 152 -17.16 0.42 -28.08
N ALA A 153 -17.51 0.50 -26.80
CA ALA A 153 -16.79 -0.16 -25.71
C ALA A 153 -17.75 -0.60 -24.59
N ARG A 154 -17.35 -1.59 -23.82
CA ARG A 154 -17.97 -1.93 -22.52
C ARG A 154 -17.17 -1.24 -21.44
N VAL A 155 -17.86 -0.60 -20.51
CA VAL A 155 -17.25 0.05 -19.33
C VAL A 155 -17.66 -0.73 -18.10
N SER A 156 -16.69 -1.07 -17.25
CA SER A 156 -16.93 -1.76 -15.99
C SER A 156 -15.95 -1.28 -14.91
N LEU A 157 -16.41 -1.29 -13.66
CA LEU A 157 -15.54 -1.04 -12.51
C LEU A 157 -14.97 -2.39 -12.05
N GLU A 158 -13.73 -2.64 -12.34
CA GLU A 158 -13.05 -3.92 -12.13
C GLU A 158 -11.64 -3.69 -11.56
N ALA A 159 -10.85 -4.76 -11.39
CA ALA A 159 -9.46 -4.64 -10.99
C ALA A 159 -8.61 -3.90 -12.05
N SER A 160 -7.69 -3.09 -11.62
CA SER A 160 -6.73 -2.40 -12.50
C SER A 160 -5.82 -3.36 -13.27
N SER A 161 -5.55 -4.53 -12.69
CA SER A 161 -4.74 -5.60 -13.29
C SER A 161 -5.15 -6.95 -12.70
N TYR A 162 -5.05 -8.00 -13.50
CA TYR A 162 -5.25 -9.40 -13.10
C TYR A 162 -3.95 -10.21 -13.18
N ASN A 163 -2.80 -9.55 -13.34
CA ASN A 163 -1.51 -10.22 -13.53
C ASN A 163 -0.93 -10.78 -12.23
N THR A 164 -1.40 -10.32 -11.09
CA THR A 164 -0.94 -10.74 -9.76
C THR A 164 -2.12 -11.13 -8.90
N GLU A 165 -1.93 -12.13 -8.08
CA GLU A 165 -2.88 -12.63 -7.09
C GLU A 165 -2.17 -12.78 -5.75
N SER A 166 -2.83 -12.42 -4.66
CA SER A 166 -2.29 -12.56 -3.32
C SER A 166 -3.24 -13.33 -2.43
N GLY A 167 -2.68 -14.23 -1.64
CA GLY A 167 -3.47 -15.08 -0.76
C GLY A 167 -2.63 -15.69 0.35
N ILE A 168 -3.31 -16.23 1.34
CA ILE A 168 -2.73 -16.98 2.44
C ILE A 168 -3.55 -18.27 2.65
N ASN A 169 -2.89 -19.40 2.84
CA ASN A 169 -3.52 -20.70 3.09
C ASN A 169 -4.57 -21.12 2.03
N GLY A 170 -4.47 -20.61 0.80
CA GLY A 170 -5.43 -20.87 -0.28
C GLY A 170 -6.65 -19.97 -0.30
N GLU A 171 -6.73 -18.99 0.59
CA GLU A 171 -7.76 -17.95 0.61
C GLU A 171 -7.23 -16.62 0.10
N ASN A 172 -8.08 -15.82 -0.51
CA ASN A 172 -7.73 -14.50 -0.98
C ASN A 172 -7.38 -13.59 0.21
N ALA A 173 -6.27 -12.86 0.10
CA ALA A 173 -5.83 -11.93 1.12
C ALA A 173 -5.18 -10.69 0.51
N ALA A 174 -5.32 -9.55 1.17
CA ALA A 174 -4.47 -8.41 0.89
C ALA A 174 -3.17 -8.53 1.69
N VAL A 175 -2.03 -8.60 1.01
CA VAL A 175 -0.73 -8.84 1.62
C VAL A 175 0.08 -7.56 1.64
N LEU A 176 0.42 -7.08 2.84
CA LEU A 176 1.25 -5.90 3.07
C LEU A 176 2.64 -6.32 3.54
N GLY A 177 3.66 -5.97 2.77
CA GLY A 177 5.07 -6.09 3.17
C GLY A 177 5.54 -4.80 3.86
N ILE A 178 6.02 -4.92 5.09
CA ILE A 178 6.51 -3.80 5.90
C ILE A 178 8.02 -3.84 5.95
N TYR A 179 8.66 -2.74 5.58
CA TYR A 179 10.10 -2.55 5.57
C TYR A 179 10.49 -1.41 6.51
N MET A 180 11.54 -1.59 7.26
CA MET A 180 12.01 -0.55 8.18
C MET A 180 13.00 0.42 7.53
N LEU A 181 13.21 1.56 8.15
CA LEU A 181 14.29 2.47 7.82
C LEU A 181 15.65 1.84 8.20
N PRO A 182 16.71 2.08 7.42
CA PRO A 182 18.05 1.65 7.80
C PRO A 182 18.45 2.25 9.15
N GLY A 183 18.89 1.38 10.08
CA GLY A 183 19.30 1.78 11.42
C GLY A 183 18.18 1.92 12.45
N ALA A 184 16.92 1.65 12.07
CA ALA A 184 15.83 1.58 13.02
C ALA A 184 15.91 0.29 13.88
N ASN A 185 15.36 0.35 15.09
CA ASN A 185 15.27 -0.83 15.96
C ASN A 185 14.09 -1.70 15.52
N ALA A 186 14.39 -2.91 15.01
CA ALA A 186 13.39 -3.83 14.49
C ALA A 186 12.32 -4.22 15.53
N MET A 187 12.74 -4.49 16.78
CA MET A 187 11.83 -4.88 17.85
C MET A 187 10.82 -3.77 18.15
N GLU A 188 11.32 -2.55 18.32
CA GLU A 188 10.49 -1.38 18.62
C GLU A 188 9.53 -1.01 17.50
N VAL A 189 9.99 -1.09 16.23
CA VAL A 189 9.13 -0.83 15.07
C VAL A 189 8.04 -1.88 14.97
N ALA A 190 8.37 -3.16 15.15
CA ALA A 190 7.39 -4.24 15.10
C ALA A 190 6.32 -4.13 16.20
N GLU A 191 6.71 -3.77 17.41
CA GLU A 191 5.79 -3.55 18.54
C GLU A 191 4.80 -2.43 18.21
N ARG A 192 5.30 -1.28 17.75
CA ARG A 192 4.45 -0.15 17.32
C ARG A 192 3.49 -0.51 16.18
N VAL A 193 3.95 -1.33 15.23
CA VAL A 193 3.09 -1.80 14.14
C VAL A 193 1.99 -2.71 14.68
N LYS A 194 2.29 -3.63 15.59
CA LYS A 194 1.31 -4.51 16.21
C LYS A 194 0.28 -3.71 17.02
N GLU A 195 0.71 -2.78 17.85
CA GLU A 195 -0.17 -1.87 18.60
C GLU A 195 -1.10 -1.07 17.66
N ALA A 196 -0.55 -0.52 16.57
CA ALA A 196 -1.34 0.20 15.59
C ALA A 196 -2.37 -0.72 14.91
N MET A 197 -2.01 -1.97 14.59
CA MET A 197 -2.93 -2.93 14.01
C MET A 197 -4.03 -3.34 14.98
N ASP A 198 -3.72 -3.53 16.25
CA ASP A 198 -4.71 -3.80 17.29
C ASP A 198 -5.73 -2.66 17.40
N GLU A 199 -5.29 -1.41 17.26
CA GLU A 199 -6.20 -0.26 17.27
C GLU A 199 -7.04 -0.14 16.00
N ILE A 200 -6.42 -0.31 14.84
CA ILE A 200 -7.12 -0.26 13.54
C ILE A 200 -8.15 -1.39 13.43
N SER A 201 -7.81 -2.59 13.91
CA SER A 201 -8.67 -3.77 13.80
C SER A 201 -9.99 -3.63 14.53
N LYS A 202 -10.07 -2.78 15.55
CA LYS A 202 -11.33 -2.48 16.26
C LYS A 202 -12.39 -1.85 15.36
N ASN A 203 -11.96 -1.20 14.29
CA ASN A 203 -12.82 -0.54 13.31
C ASN A 203 -13.02 -1.37 12.03
N PHE A 204 -12.60 -2.63 12.02
CA PHE A 204 -12.81 -3.49 10.87
C PHE A 204 -14.29 -3.85 10.72
N PRO A 205 -14.78 -3.97 9.48
CA PRO A 205 -16.08 -4.56 9.21
C PRO A 205 -16.15 -5.99 9.76
N GLU A 206 -17.36 -6.41 10.15
CA GLU A 206 -17.61 -7.80 10.57
C GLU A 206 -17.19 -8.79 9.49
N GLY A 207 -16.41 -9.81 9.86
CA GLY A 207 -15.88 -10.80 8.94
C GLY A 207 -14.53 -10.47 8.34
N LEU A 208 -13.94 -9.29 8.64
CA LEU A 208 -12.57 -8.93 8.26
C LEU A 208 -11.65 -9.19 9.44
N SER A 209 -10.51 -9.83 9.19
CA SER A 209 -9.47 -10.10 10.17
C SER A 209 -8.08 -9.83 9.59
N TYR A 210 -7.08 -9.77 10.46
CA TYR A 210 -5.70 -9.69 10.02
C TYR A 210 -4.85 -10.77 10.69
N GLU A 211 -3.79 -11.16 9.99
CA GLU A 211 -2.78 -12.10 10.48
C GLU A 211 -1.38 -11.57 10.14
N ILE A 212 -0.40 -11.96 10.96
CA ILE A 212 1.02 -11.66 10.72
C ILE A 212 1.74 -12.98 10.49
N PRO A 213 1.74 -13.53 9.25
CA PRO A 213 2.34 -14.83 8.96
C PRO A 213 3.87 -14.82 9.01
N PHE A 214 4.48 -13.65 8.85
CA PHE A 214 5.92 -13.50 8.94
C PHE A 214 6.27 -12.30 9.81
N ASP A 215 7.09 -12.54 10.83
CA ASP A 215 7.64 -11.54 11.72
C ASP A 215 9.11 -11.84 12.00
N MET A 216 10.00 -11.01 11.48
CA MET A 216 11.44 -11.15 11.67
C MET A 216 11.85 -11.02 13.14
N THR A 217 11.08 -10.27 13.94
CA THR A 217 11.41 -10.03 15.35
C THR A 217 11.26 -11.27 16.22
N THR A 218 10.44 -12.23 15.82
CA THR A 218 10.34 -13.52 16.49
C THR A 218 11.68 -14.25 16.49
N TYR A 219 12.35 -14.30 15.33
CA TYR A 219 13.67 -14.92 15.21
C TYR A 219 14.75 -14.16 15.98
N ILE A 220 14.67 -12.83 15.97
CA ILE A 220 15.60 -11.97 16.72
C ILE A 220 15.43 -12.21 18.23
N SER A 221 14.19 -12.23 18.72
CA SER A 221 13.88 -12.48 20.13
C SER A 221 14.35 -13.85 20.59
N GLU A 222 14.06 -14.89 19.82
CA GLU A 222 14.53 -16.25 20.12
C GLU A 222 16.07 -16.32 20.17
N SER A 223 16.74 -15.70 19.21
CA SER A 223 18.21 -15.66 19.17
C SER A 223 18.79 -14.94 20.40
N ILE A 224 18.20 -13.82 20.81
CA ILE A 224 18.59 -13.07 22.01
C ILE A 224 18.37 -13.94 23.26
N HIS A 225 17.23 -14.61 23.34
CA HIS A 225 16.89 -15.48 24.46
C HIS A 225 17.91 -16.64 24.57
N GLU A 226 18.28 -17.23 23.45
CA GLU A 226 19.27 -18.33 23.41
C GLU A 226 20.66 -17.86 23.83
N VAL A 227 21.06 -16.64 23.46
CA VAL A 227 22.32 -16.04 23.91
C VAL A 227 22.30 -15.82 25.45
N TYR A 228 21.24 -15.29 26.02
CA TYR A 228 21.12 -15.13 27.47
C TYR A 228 21.13 -16.47 28.19
N LYS A 229 20.45 -17.48 27.66
CA LYS A 229 20.43 -18.84 28.23
C LYS A 229 21.82 -19.46 28.23
N THR A 230 22.51 -19.44 27.10
CA THR A 230 23.87 -19.99 26.98
C THR A 230 24.88 -19.26 27.85
N LEU A 231 24.76 -17.93 27.96
CA LEU A 231 25.58 -17.12 28.86
C LEU A 231 25.35 -17.52 30.31
N PHE A 232 24.10 -17.71 30.72
CA PHE A 232 23.75 -18.14 32.08
C PHE A 232 24.26 -19.54 32.36
N GLU A 233 24.12 -20.50 31.42
CA GLU A 233 24.65 -21.86 31.54
C GLU A 233 26.18 -21.85 31.69
N ALA A 234 26.87 -21.07 30.86
CA ALA A 234 28.32 -20.90 30.94
C ALA A 234 28.75 -20.31 32.30
N LEU A 235 28.04 -19.30 32.77
CA LEU A 235 28.31 -18.68 34.10
C LEU A 235 28.17 -19.70 35.20
N VAL A 236 27.10 -20.49 35.20
CA VAL A 236 26.86 -21.54 36.21
C VAL A 236 27.99 -22.55 36.17
N LEU A 237 28.42 -23.01 34.98
CA LEU A 237 29.50 -23.98 34.82
C LEU A 237 30.82 -23.42 35.33
N VAL A 238 31.16 -22.17 34.99
CA VAL A 238 32.38 -21.50 35.47
C VAL A 238 32.37 -21.42 37.01
N VAL A 239 31.25 -20.99 37.60
CA VAL A 239 31.09 -20.90 39.06
C VAL A 239 31.32 -22.25 39.70
N LEU A 240 30.74 -23.31 39.13
CA LEU A 240 30.88 -24.67 39.62
C LEU A 240 32.33 -25.15 39.58
N VAL A 241 33.03 -24.97 38.46
CA VAL A 241 34.42 -25.35 38.29
C VAL A 241 35.34 -24.60 39.26
N VAL A 242 35.14 -23.26 39.42
CA VAL A 242 35.92 -22.44 40.31
C VAL A 242 35.66 -22.83 41.79
N TYR A 243 34.40 -23.12 42.13
CA TYR A 243 34.04 -23.59 43.45
C TYR A 243 34.70 -24.93 43.79
N LEU A 244 34.68 -25.86 42.91
CA LEU A 244 35.33 -27.18 43.09
C LEU A 244 36.87 -27.04 43.21
N SER A 245 37.47 -26.09 42.47
CA SER A 245 38.91 -25.86 42.50
C SER A 245 39.37 -25.13 43.78
N LEU A 246 38.63 -24.11 44.21
CA LEU A 246 39.02 -23.26 45.37
C LEU A 246 38.48 -23.76 46.71
N GLN A 247 37.48 -24.65 46.71
CA GLN A 247 36.82 -25.22 47.89
C GLN A 247 36.41 -24.15 48.93
N SER A 248 36.24 -22.91 48.50
CA SER A 248 35.86 -21.80 49.39
C SER A 248 34.82 -20.89 48.71
N TRP A 249 33.65 -20.76 49.33
CA TRP A 249 32.54 -19.91 48.83
C TRP A 249 32.96 -18.46 48.68
N ARG A 250 33.75 -17.93 49.60
CA ARG A 250 34.18 -16.52 49.58
C ARG A 250 35.14 -16.20 48.41
N ALA A 251 36.01 -17.14 48.06
CA ALA A 251 36.95 -16.99 46.95
C ALA A 251 36.25 -17.13 45.60
N THR A 252 35.16 -17.90 45.50
CA THR A 252 34.35 -18.08 44.29
C THR A 252 33.54 -16.83 43.94
N LEU A 253 33.16 -16.00 44.89
CA LEU A 253 32.42 -14.76 44.67
C LEU A 253 33.21 -13.74 43.78
N ILE A 254 34.52 -13.71 43.89
CA ILE A 254 35.36 -12.76 43.13
C ILE A 254 35.26 -12.98 41.62
N PRO A 255 35.48 -14.20 41.07
CA PRO A 255 35.30 -14.44 39.64
C PRO A 255 33.84 -14.34 39.18
N VAL A 256 32.88 -14.70 40.00
CA VAL A 256 31.44 -14.59 39.66
C VAL A 256 31.03 -13.14 39.37
N VAL A 257 31.55 -12.18 40.13
CA VAL A 257 31.27 -10.76 39.90
C VAL A 257 32.08 -10.21 38.70
N ALA A 258 33.24 -10.78 38.42
CA ALA A 258 34.12 -10.30 37.35
C ALA A 258 33.73 -10.79 35.95
N VAL A 259 33.07 -11.93 35.80
CA VAL A 259 32.71 -12.54 34.49
C VAL A 259 31.65 -11.75 33.71
N PRO A 260 30.62 -11.13 34.35
CA PRO A 260 29.59 -10.38 33.60
C PRO A 260 30.01 -9.00 33.11
N ILE A 261 31.22 -8.55 33.43
CA ILE A 261 31.77 -7.28 32.97
C ILE A 261 32.58 -7.50 31.69
#